data_59e2daaba3157b8f61f8b36bfd9dab18
#
_entry.id   59e2daaba3157b8f61f8b36bfd9dab18
#
_cell.length_a   1.000
_cell.length_b   1.000
_cell.length_c   1.000
_cell.angle_alpha   90.00
_cell.angle_beta   90.00
_cell.angle_gamma   90.00
#
_symmetry.space_group_name_H-M   'P 1'
#
loop_
_entity.id
_entity.type
_entity.pdbx_description
1 polymer ?
#
loop_
_entity_poly.entity_id
_entity_poly.type
_entity_poly.pdbx_seq_one_letter_code
_entity_poly.pdbx_strand_id
1 'polypeptide(L)'
;MALKKVSSLRSTLVPRAVLAVTSVALLTATFASGCSSSNSGSNATGENLTGRGPITYVEGKDTTETGAVKQLIERWNVAHPDEKVTFKEQSNDASQQYDDLVQHLRAKQSDYDVVALDVPWTAEFAAKGWIQPLKDAFSIDTSTLLSPPVASATYNGTLYAAPRNTNGGLLFYRKDLVPEPPKNWTELQADCPKAKDAGIGCYAGQFAQYEGLTVNTAEVINAFGGSFVGSDGKTPTVNSPQAKQGLQTLVDAYKNGEMPKEVITFKEPESQNAFVTGKVMFMRGWPSSFGEAGSDASAVKDRFGVAPLPGKDGIGASTLGGYNAAISAFSKNKATALDFLRFLISEDAQHIVAAGALPPVRASVYDDPALIAKMPYLPALKDSIASAVPRPVTPFYPAVSKAIQDNAYAAITGTESVDAAIDAMQKGIETAGS
;
A
#
# COMPACT_ATOMS: atom_id res chain seq x y z
N MET A 1 54.95 -0.25 -24.98
CA MET A 1 55.81 0.87 -24.56
C MET A 1 54.91 1.72 -23.68
N ALA A 2 55.09 1.96 -22.42
CA ALA A 2 56.09 1.67 -21.41
C ALA A 2 55.41 1.60 -20.05
N LEU A 3 55.84 0.66 -19.23
CA LEU A 3 55.58 0.54 -17.80
C LEU A 3 56.26 1.66 -16.99
N LYS A 4 55.68 2.08 -15.85
CA LYS A 4 56.41 2.46 -14.60
C LYS A 4 55.38 2.49 -13.47
N LYS A 5 55.44 1.57 -12.53
CA LYS A 5 56.17 1.37 -11.26
C LYS A 5 55.71 2.29 -10.14
N VAL A 6 54.94 1.70 -9.21
CA VAL A 6 55.18 1.32 -7.82
C VAL A 6 56.03 2.29 -6.99
N SER A 7 55.49 2.80 -5.89
CA SER A 7 56.25 2.93 -4.62
C SER A 7 55.32 2.86 -3.39
N SER A 8 55.68 1.96 -2.52
CA SER A 8 55.21 1.73 -1.15
C SER A 8 55.98 2.64 -0.18
N LEU A 9 55.38 3.01 0.95
CA LEU A 9 56.06 3.32 2.22
C LEU A 9 54.98 3.35 3.32
N ARG A 10 54.95 2.36 4.12
CA ARG A 10 55.57 2.07 5.43
C ARG A 10 54.88 2.77 6.60
N SER A 11 54.38 1.89 7.43
CA SER A 11 53.95 1.94 8.82
C SER A 11 54.89 2.72 9.76
N THR A 12 54.29 3.39 10.77
CA THR A 12 54.91 3.57 12.08
C THR A 12 53.90 3.37 13.19
N LEU A 13 54.18 2.39 14.01
CA LEU A 13 53.62 2.09 15.32
C LEU A 13 54.37 2.90 16.41
N VAL A 14 53.66 3.00 17.59
CA VAL A 14 54.25 3.06 18.98
C VAL A 14 53.90 4.32 19.76
N PRO A 15 53.71 4.27 21.10
CA PRO A 15 53.07 3.27 21.98
C PRO A 15 52.10 3.84 23.06
N ARG A 16 51.61 2.91 23.87
CA ARG A 16 50.85 3.07 25.13
C ARG A 16 51.58 3.86 26.20
N ALA A 17 50.86 4.64 26.99
CA ALA A 17 51.21 4.92 28.39
C ALA A 17 49.95 4.83 29.28
N VAL A 18 50.07 3.98 30.27
CA VAL A 18 49.15 3.77 31.41
C VAL A 18 49.60 4.70 32.52
N LEU A 19 48.66 5.38 33.17
CA LEU A 19 48.84 5.79 34.57
C LEU A 19 47.50 5.93 35.27
N ALA A 20 47.34 5.11 36.29
CA ALA A 20 46.28 5.18 37.29
C ALA A 20 46.72 6.09 38.43
N VAL A 21 45.84 6.89 38.99
CA VAL A 21 45.90 7.30 40.40
C VAL A 21 44.51 7.52 40.94
N THR A 22 44.23 6.81 42.02
CA THR A 22 43.11 6.88 42.96
C THR A 22 43.11 8.17 43.77
N SER A 23 41.91 8.69 44.08
CA SER A 23 41.71 9.38 45.37
C SER A 23 40.23 9.35 45.79
N VAL A 24 40.00 8.76 46.94
CA VAL A 24 38.78 8.70 47.73
C VAL A 24 38.61 9.99 48.51
N ALA A 25 37.41 10.53 48.56
CA ALA A 25 36.99 11.45 49.62
C ALA A 25 35.54 11.20 50.00
N LEU A 26 35.33 10.61 51.16
CA LEU A 26 34.06 10.59 51.91
C LEU A 26 33.78 12.00 52.47
N LEU A 27 32.54 12.42 52.40
CA LEU A 27 31.96 13.37 53.37
C LEU A 27 30.51 13.04 53.66
N THR A 28 30.23 12.92 54.94
CA THR A 28 29.05 12.45 55.62
C THR A 28 28.01 13.57 55.85
N ALA A 29 26.76 13.16 55.78
CA ALA A 29 25.60 13.48 56.62
C ALA A 29 24.99 14.88 56.63
N THR A 30 23.69 15.00 56.42
CA THR A 30 22.74 15.24 57.54
C THR A 30 21.31 14.97 57.12
N PHE A 31 20.57 14.25 57.97
CA PHE A 31 19.15 13.97 57.90
C PHE A 31 18.30 15.23 58.09
N ALA A 32 17.25 15.40 57.28
CA ALA A 32 16.07 16.15 57.68
C ALA A 32 14.85 15.34 57.29
N SER A 33 14.18 14.80 58.28
CA SER A 33 12.88 14.11 58.17
C SER A 33 11.77 15.09 57.84
N GLY A 34 11.08 14.87 56.74
CA GLY A 34 9.81 15.49 56.41
C GLY A 34 8.82 14.42 56.02
N CYS A 35 7.95 14.03 56.95
CA CYS A 35 6.78 13.22 56.65
C CYS A 35 5.83 13.96 55.71
N SER A 36 5.51 13.35 54.58
CA SER A 36 4.32 13.71 53.83
C SER A 36 3.77 12.42 53.20
N SER A 37 2.54 12.18 53.53
CA SER A 37 1.58 11.15 53.19
C SER A 37 1.79 10.44 51.86
N SER A 38 1.89 9.12 51.95
CA SER A 38 1.71 8.14 50.89
C SER A 38 0.33 8.28 50.25
N ASN A 39 0.30 8.76 49.00
CA ASN A 39 -0.80 8.54 48.10
C ASN A 39 -0.31 7.56 47.04
N SER A 40 -0.65 6.30 47.18
CA SER A 40 -0.44 5.28 46.20
C SER A 40 -1.37 5.50 45.00
N GLY A 41 -0.95 6.42 44.13
CA GLY A 41 -1.54 6.59 42.81
C GLY A 41 -0.85 5.60 41.86
N SER A 42 -1.60 4.66 41.37
CA SER A 42 -1.23 3.81 40.25
C SER A 42 -0.75 4.68 39.09
N ASN A 43 0.56 4.62 38.79
CA ASN A 43 1.12 5.15 37.55
C ASN A 43 0.61 4.32 36.37
N ALA A 44 -0.60 4.61 35.91
CA ALA A 44 -0.91 4.41 34.52
C ALA A 44 -0.09 5.45 33.77
N THR A 45 0.96 5.00 33.08
CA THR A 45 1.67 5.81 32.08
C THR A 45 0.73 6.06 30.91
N GLY A 46 -0.24 6.96 31.09
CA GLY A 46 -0.99 7.54 30.00
C GLY A 46 -0.01 8.34 29.16
N GLU A 47 0.24 7.91 27.94
CA GLU A 47 0.98 8.74 26.98
C GLU A 47 0.21 10.06 26.88
N ASN A 48 0.81 11.13 27.37
CA ASN A 48 0.19 12.45 27.34
C ASN A 48 0.12 12.91 25.88
N LEU A 49 -1.07 13.25 25.44
CA LEU A 49 -1.33 13.93 24.17
C LEU A 49 -0.73 15.34 24.25
N THR A 50 0.56 15.47 23.99
CA THR A 50 1.31 16.73 24.08
C THR A 50 1.95 17.06 22.74
N GLY A 51 2.30 18.33 22.58
CA GLY A 51 2.95 18.85 21.39
C GLY A 51 1.95 19.30 20.33
N ARG A 52 1.88 20.63 20.18
CA ARG A 52 1.17 21.32 19.12
C ARG A 52 2.12 22.24 18.37
N GLY A 53 1.85 22.47 17.10
CA GLY A 53 2.64 23.31 16.21
C GLY A 53 2.65 22.77 14.79
N PRO A 54 3.43 23.37 13.88
CA PRO A 54 3.53 22.90 12.51
C PRO A 54 4.03 21.45 12.41
N ILE A 55 3.49 20.71 11.44
CA ILE A 55 3.83 19.32 11.18
C ILE A 55 4.22 19.09 9.72
N THR A 56 4.95 18.02 9.46
CA THR A 56 5.26 17.54 8.11
C THR A 56 4.43 16.31 7.81
N TYR A 57 3.69 16.34 6.70
CA TYR A 57 3.01 15.19 6.12
C TYR A 57 3.79 14.67 4.92
N VAL A 58 4.11 13.39 4.93
CA VAL A 58 4.94 12.72 3.92
C VAL A 58 4.11 11.71 3.17
N GLU A 59 4.04 11.86 1.86
CA GLU A 59 3.32 10.96 0.94
C GLU A 59 3.98 10.96 -0.44
N GLY A 60 3.61 10.00 -1.29
CA GLY A 60 3.96 9.99 -2.70
C GLY A 60 3.54 11.28 -3.40
N LYS A 61 4.14 11.55 -4.56
CA LYS A 61 3.81 12.74 -5.35
C LYS A 61 2.31 12.81 -5.62
N ASP A 62 1.72 13.99 -5.40
CA ASP A 62 0.31 14.21 -5.71
C ASP A 62 0.09 14.24 -7.24
N THR A 63 -0.28 13.07 -7.77
CA THR A 63 -0.63 12.87 -9.19
C THR A 63 -2.14 12.82 -9.41
N THR A 64 -2.94 13.20 -8.39
CA THR A 64 -4.39 13.23 -8.52
C THR A 64 -4.82 14.31 -9.51
N GLU A 65 -5.90 14.06 -10.23
CA GLU A 65 -6.40 14.94 -11.29
C GLU A 65 -6.63 16.40 -10.82
N THR A 66 -7.05 16.54 -9.55
CA THR A 66 -7.36 17.86 -8.96
C THR A 66 -6.30 18.39 -8.02
N GLY A 67 -5.20 17.65 -7.78
CA GLY A 67 -4.25 17.96 -6.71
C GLY A 67 -4.89 17.76 -5.32
N ALA A 68 -5.63 16.69 -5.13
CA ALA A 68 -6.47 16.47 -3.94
C ALA A 68 -5.68 16.52 -2.63
N VAL A 69 -4.47 15.98 -2.58
CA VAL A 69 -3.64 16.00 -1.37
C VAL A 69 -3.23 17.44 -1.03
N LYS A 70 -2.84 18.23 -2.03
CA LYS A 70 -2.49 19.66 -1.85
C LYS A 70 -3.70 20.48 -1.42
N GLN A 71 -4.89 20.21 -1.95
CA GLN A 71 -6.14 20.85 -1.54
C GLN A 71 -6.50 20.54 -0.07
N LEU A 72 -6.33 19.29 0.37
CA LEU A 72 -6.53 18.91 1.77
C LEU A 72 -5.61 19.71 2.70
N ILE A 73 -4.33 19.79 2.35
CA ILE A 73 -3.33 20.53 3.13
C ILE A 73 -3.63 22.02 3.17
N GLU A 74 -4.00 22.60 2.04
CA GLU A 74 -4.38 24.02 1.96
C GLU A 74 -5.62 24.31 2.83
N ARG A 75 -6.65 23.46 2.76
CA ARG A 75 -7.85 23.59 3.59
C ARG A 75 -7.55 23.50 5.08
N TRP A 76 -6.69 22.56 5.48
CA TRP A 76 -6.20 22.49 6.85
C TRP A 76 -5.46 23.75 7.26
N ASN A 77 -4.50 24.22 6.45
CA ASN A 77 -3.63 25.34 6.74
C ASN A 77 -4.39 26.68 6.87
N VAL A 78 -5.49 26.84 6.12
CA VAL A 78 -6.37 28.00 6.25
C VAL A 78 -7.12 27.97 7.58
N ALA A 79 -7.57 26.80 8.03
CA ALA A 79 -8.31 26.64 9.27
C ALA A 79 -7.40 26.65 10.53
N HIS A 80 -6.12 26.27 10.37
CA HIS A 80 -5.16 26.10 11.47
C HIS A 80 -3.83 26.83 11.20
N PRO A 81 -3.80 28.16 11.20
CA PRO A 81 -2.63 28.95 10.81
C PRO A 81 -1.39 28.74 11.69
N ASP A 82 -1.58 28.35 12.96
CA ASP A 82 -0.49 28.08 13.92
C ASP A 82 -0.04 26.61 13.91
N GLU A 83 -0.78 25.72 13.26
CA GLU A 83 -0.55 24.27 13.19
C GLU A 83 -0.49 23.80 11.73
N LYS A 84 0.26 24.53 10.90
CA LYS A 84 0.34 24.27 9.47
C LYS A 84 0.97 22.91 9.16
N VAL A 85 0.45 22.29 8.12
CA VAL A 85 1.02 21.08 7.53
C VAL A 85 1.89 21.46 6.33
N THR A 86 3.13 21.01 6.35
CA THR A 86 4.04 21.05 5.19
C THR A 86 3.96 19.71 4.45
N PHE A 87 3.68 19.75 3.16
CA PHE A 87 3.68 18.55 2.33
C PHE A 87 5.09 18.22 1.85
N LYS A 88 5.58 17.04 2.17
CA LYS A 88 6.83 16.48 1.63
C LYS A 88 6.49 15.37 0.66
N GLU A 89 6.66 15.66 -0.62
CA GLU A 89 6.43 14.69 -1.70
C GLU A 89 7.59 13.69 -1.78
N GLN A 90 7.26 12.40 -1.86
CA GLN A 90 8.18 11.29 -2.14
C GLN A 90 8.10 10.88 -3.62
N SER A 91 8.85 9.84 -3.98
CA SER A 91 8.77 9.19 -5.30
C SER A 91 7.36 8.64 -5.57
N ASN A 92 7.02 8.45 -6.85
CA ASN A 92 5.83 7.71 -7.27
C ASN A 92 6.01 6.18 -7.17
N ASP A 93 7.23 5.71 -6.99
CA ASP A 93 7.54 4.29 -6.84
C ASP A 93 7.37 3.87 -5.37
N ALA A 94 6.46 2.93 -5.12
CA ALA A 94 6.14 2.46 -3.77
C ALA A 94 7.36 1.85 -3.05
N SER A 95 8.26 1.18 -3.76
CA SER A 95 9.46 0.61 -3.14
C SER A 95 10.41 1.71 -2.65
N GLN A 96 10.55 2.80 -3.42
CA GLN A 96 11.35 3.94 -3.02
C GLN A 96 10.71 4.71 -1.85
N GLN A 97 9.38 4.81 -1.80
CA GLN A 97 8.66 5.37 -0.65
C GLN A 97 8.93 4.56 0.62
N TYR A 98 8.82 3.23 0.50
CA TYR A 98 9.10 2.31 1.61
C TYR A 98 10.53 2.49 2.14
N ASP A 99 11.52 2.47 1.27
CA ASP A 99 12.93 2.59 1.65
C ASP A 99 13.22 3.93 2.35
N ASP A 100 12.66 5.04 1.86
CA ASP A 100 12.81 6.36 2.48
C ASP A 100 12.19 6.38 3.89
N LEU A 101 10.96 5.88 4.05
CA LEU A 101 10.28 5.81 5.34
C LEU A 101 11.03 4.92 6.33
N VAL A 102 11.50 3.76 5.89
CA VAL A 102 12.27 2.83 6.73
C VAL A 102 13.57 3.46 7.21
N GLN A 103 14.33 4.11 6.32
CA GLN A 103 15.58 4.79 6.68
C GLN A 103 15.32 5.89 7.73
N HIS A 104 14.29 6.70 7.51
CA HIS A 104 13.94 7.85 8.34
C HIS A 104 13.48 7.44 9.74
N LEU A 105 12.50 6.53 9.80
CA LEU A 105 11.93 6.07 11.07
C LEU A 105 12.88 5.17 11.86
N ARG A 106 13.70 4.35 11.18
CA ARG A 106 14.77 3.58 11.82
C ARG A 106 15.81 4.48 12.47
N ALA A 107 16.12 5.62 11.85
CA ALA A 107 17.01 6.63 12.41
C ALA A 107 16.36 7.47 13.52
N LYS A 108 15.07 7.23 13.84
CA LYS A 108 14.27 7.96 14.84
C LYS A 108 14.25 9.48 14.59
N GLN A 109 14.28 9.89 13.35
CA GLN A 109 14.21 11.30 12.98
C GLN A 109 12.80 11.85 13.25
N SER A 110 12.73 13.09 13.72
CA SER A 110 11.48 13.70 14.21
C SER A 110 10.90 14.76 13.26
N ASP A 111 11.38 14.84 12.02
CA ASP A 111 10.95 15.78 11.00
C ASP A 111 9.85 15.21 10.08
N TYR A 112 9.51 13.93 10.23
CA TYR A 112 8.30 13.30 9.68
C TYR A 112 7.28 13.13 10.80
N ASP A 113 6.19 13.89 10.78
CA ASP A 113 5.15 13.82 11.81
C ASP A 113 4.04 12.87 11.46
N VAL A 114 3.54 12.97 10.22
CA VAL A 114 2.53 12.07 9.66
C VAL A 114 3.08 11.47 8.37
N VAL A 115 2.96 10.17 8.24
CA VAL A 115 3.45 9.40 7.08
C VAL A 115 2.32 8.63 6.44
N ALA A 116 2.24 8.67 5.12
CA ALA A 116 1.34 7.82 4.36
C ALA A 116 2.01 6.45 4.14
N LEU A 117 1.37 5.40 4.61
CA LEU A 117 1.79 4.03 4.47
C LEU A 117 0.91 3.32 3.43
N ASP A 118 1.48 2.68 2.44
CA ASP A 118 0.73 1.68 1.68
C ASP A 118 0.15 0.66 2.67
N VAL A 119 -1.09 0.27 2.47
CA VAL A 119 -1.87 -0.55 3.42
C VAL A 119 -1.12 -1.77 3.99
N PRO A 120 -0.27 -2.52 3.24
CA PRO A 120 0.45 -3.67 3.78
C PRO A 120 1.59 -3.31 4.74
N TRP A 121 2.05 -2.05 4.77
CA TRP A 121 3.20 -1.66 5.62
C TRP A 121 2.81 -1.39 7.07
N THR A 122 1.54 -1.14 7.34
CA THR A 122 1.05 -0.77 8.68
C THR A 122 1.46 -1.78 9.75
N ALA A 123 1.32 -3.08 9.49
CA ALA A 123 1.66 -4.13 10.44
C ALA A 123 3.16 -4.14 10.80
N GLU A 124 4.05 -3.97 9.82
CA GLU A 124 5.48 -3.91 10.05
C GLU A 124 5.87 -2.67 10.86
N PHE A 125 5.38 -1.50 10.45
CA PHE A 125 5.70 -0.23 11.11
C PHE A 125 5.17 -0.19 12.55
N ALA A 126 4.00 -0.78 12.79
CA ALA A 126 3.45 -0.97 14.13
C ALA A 126 4.30 -1.94 14.97
N ALA A 127 4.67 -3.10 14.44
CA ALA A 127 5.49 -4.10 15.12
C ALA A 127 6.87 -3.57 15.50
N LYS A 128 7.45 -2.69 14.67
CA LYS A 128 8.74 -2.03 14.93
C LYS A 128 8.64 -0.83 15.89
N GLY A 129 7.43 -0.44 16.28
CA GLY A 129 7.20 0.72 17.15
C GLY A 129 7.58 2.05 16.48
N TRP A 130 7.47 2.13 15.16
CA TRP A 130 7.78 3.33 14.39
C TRP A 130 6.60 4.30 14.27
N ILE A 131 5.40 3.80 14.52
CA ILE A 131 4.15 4.59 14.46
C ILE A 131 3.37 4.48 15.77
N GLN A 132 2.64 5.54 16.09
CA GLN A 132 1.86 5.70 17.32
C GLN A 132 0.61 4.82 17.28
N PRO A 133 0.33 3.98 18.31
CA PRO A 133 -0.97 3.31 18.42
C PRO A 133 -2.08 4.33 18.66
N LEU A 134 -3.19 4.21 17.91
CA LEU A 134 -4.36 5.08 18.00
C LEU A 134 -5.37 4.52 19.02
N LYS A 135 -5.02 4.59 20.28
CA LYS A 135 -5.83 4.16 21.42
C LYS A 135 -5.81 5.19 22.54
N ASP A 136 -6.68 5.05 23.53
CA ASP A 136 -6.79 5.96 24.69
C ASP A 136 -6.93 7.43 24.25
N ALA A 137 -6.01 8.30 24.64
CA ALA A 137 -6.00 9.71 24.25
C ALA A 137 -5.82 9.93 22.73
N PHE A 138 -5.23 8.95 22.03
CA PHE A 138 -5.02 8.98 20.58
C PHE A 138 -6.15 8.32 19.78
N SER A 139 -7.23 7.89 20.41
CA SER A 139 -8.34 7.22 19.71
C SER A 139 -8.98 8.12 18.64
N ILE A 140 -9.36 7.48 17.54
CA ILE A 140 -10.17 8.08 16.47
C ILE A 140 -11.43 7.25 16.24
N ASP A 141 -12.52 7.92 15.85
CA ASP A 141 -13.77 7.23 15.50
C ASP A 141 -13.71 6.73 14.05
N THR A 142 -13.84 5.43 13.87
CA THR A 142 -13.86 4.76 12.57
C THR A 142 -15.23 4.21 12.19
N SER A 143 -16.27 4.47 12.98
CA SER A 143 -17.62 3.86 12.83
C SER A 143 -18.29 4.15 11.48
N THR A 144 -17.91 5.26 10.83
CA THR A 144 -18.44 5.69 9.53
C THR A 144 -17.57 5.29 8.34
N LEU A 145 -16.45 4.60 8.61
CA LEU A 145 -15.50 4.16 7.60
C LEU A 145 -15.81 2.75 7.12
N LEU A 146 -15.36 2.43 5.90
CA LEU A 146 -15.44 1.09 5.34
C LEU A 146 -14.56 0.12 6.15
N SER A 147 -15.09 -1.07 6.43
CA SER A 147 -14.40 -2.08 7.26
C SER A 147 -13.05 -2.55 6.68
N PRO A 148 -12.90 -2.84 5.36
CA PRO A 148 -11.62 -3.32 4.83
C PRO A 148 -10.46 -2.31 5.00
N PRO A 149 -10.60 -0.99 4.72
CA PRO A 149 -9.58 -0.01 5.04
C PRO A 149 -9.23 0.06 6.54
N VAL A 150 -10.22 0.01 7.42
CA VAL A 150 -9.99 -0.01 8.88
C VAL A 150 -9.20 -1.24 9.30
N ALA A 151 -9.53 -2.40 8.74
CA ALA A 151 -8.79 -3.64 9.00
C ALA A 151 -7.32 -3.54 8.56
N SER A 152 -7.02 -2.90 7.42
CA SER A 152 -5.65 -2.69 6.94
C SER A 152 -4.82 -1.73 7.83
N ALA A 153 -5.49 -0.86 8.58
CA ALA A 153 -4.88 0.08 9.52
C ALA A 153 -4.74 -0.49 10.94
N THR A 154 -5.17 -1.74 11.15
CA THR A 154 -5.23 -2.42 12.45
C THR A 154 -4.20 -3.54 12.51
N TYR A 155 -3.41 -3.59 13.58
CA TYR A 155 -2.46 -4.66 13.85
C TYR A 155 -2.63 -5.18 15.27
N ASN A 156 -2.72 -6.50 15.44
CA ASN A 156 -2.96 -7.15 16.73
C ASN A 156 -4.14 -6.52 17.54
N GLY A 157 -5.25 -6.23 16.85
CA GLY A 157 -6.45 -5.67 17.46
C GLY A 157 -6.35 -4.18 17.85
N THR A 158 -5.24 -3.51 17.55
CA THR A 158 -5.05 -2.08 17.82
C THR A 158 -4.97 -1.30 16.50
N LEU A 159 -5.70 -0.21 16.40
CA LEU A 159 -5.60 0.73 15.28
C LEU A 159 -4.27 1.52 15.38
N TYR A 160 -3.54 1.65 14.28
CA TYR A 160 -2.26 2.38 14.22
C TYR A 160 -2.25 3.53 13.22
N ALA A 161 -3.24 3.59 12.35
CA ALA A 161 -3.32 4.66 11.34
C ALA A 161 -4.77 5.00 11.03
N ALA A 162 -4.99 6.16 10.46
CA ALA A 162 -6.27 6.55 9.87
C ALA A 162 -6.26 6.17 8.40
N PRO A 163 -7.19 5.35 7.90
CA PRO A 163 -7.32 5.10 6.47
C PRO A 163 -7.56 6.43 5.74
N ARG A 164 -6.63 6.87 4.88
CA ARG A 164 -6.75 8.14 4.15
C ARG A 164 -7.58 8.01 2.88
N ASN A 165 -7.28 7.01 2.11
CA ASN A 165 -8.05 6.57 0.95
C ASN A 165 -7.96 5.05 0.84
N THR A 166 -8.88 4.47 0.09
CA THR A 166 -8.82 3.05 -0.25
C THR A 166 -8.56 2.87 -1.75
N ASN A 167 -8.47 1.64 -2.21
CA ASN A 167 -8.41 1.29 -3.60
C ASN A 167 -8.90 -0.14 -3.81
N GLY A 168 -9.44 -0.40 -5.01
CA GLY A 168 -9.81 -1.73 -5.48
C GLY A 168 -9.47 -1.86 -6.96
N GLY A 169 -8.95 -3.02 -7.36
CA GLY A 169 -8.71 -3.34 -8.76
C GLY A 169 -10.03 -3.38 -9.52
N LEU A 170 -10.03 -2.85 -10.73
CA LEU A 170 -11.17 -2.81 -11.63
C LEU A 170 -10.79 -3.39 -12.99
N LEU A 171 -11.77 -3.98 -13.66
CA LEU A 171 -11.66 -4.38 -15.06
C LEU A 171 -12.12 -3.23 -15.95
N PHE A 172 -11.20 -2.67 -16.72
CA PHE A 172 -11.48 -1.78 -17.84
C PHE A 172 -11.69 -2.62 -19.08
N TYR A 173 -12.78 -2.38 -19.84
CA TYR A 173 -13.10 -3.21 -20.99
C TYR A 173 -13.61 -2.39 -22.18
N ARG A 174 -13.41 -2.86 -23.39
CA ARG A 174 -13.83 -2.25 -24.66
C ARG A 174 -15.29 -2.59 -24.93
N LYS A 175 -16.23 -1.64 -24.66
CA LYS A 175 -17.67 -1.79 -24.90
C LYS A 175 -18.03 -2.00 -26.36
N ASP A 176 -17.21 -1.46 -27.25
CA ASP A 176 -17.40 -1.62 -28.71
C ASP A 176 -17.06 -3.04 -29.21
N LEU A 177 -16.30 -3.81 -28.43
CA LEU A 177 -16.00 -5.21 -28.75
C LEU A 177 -16.81 -6.18 -27.88
N VAL A 178 -17.06 -5.84 -26.64
CA VAL A 178 -17.80 -6.62 -25.64
C VAL A 178 -18.81 -5.70 -24.96
N PRO A 179 -20.11 -5.73 -25.38
CA PRO A 179 -21.13 -4.83 -24.83
C PRO A 179 -21.34 -4.96 -23.32
N GLU A 180 -21.24 -6.18 -22.79
CA GLU A 180 -21.37 -6.49 -21.36
C GLU A 180 -20.03 -7.01 -20.82
N PRO A 181 -19.60 -6.59 -19.60
CA PRO A 181 -18.35 -7.07 -19.04
C PRO A 181 -18.42 -8.56 -18.68
N PRO A 182 -17.31 -9.30 -18.84
CA PRO A 182 -17.25 -10.69 -18.41
C PRO A 182 -17.38 -10.77 -16.87
N LYS A 183 -18.18 -11.71 -16.39
CA LYS A 183 -18.47 -11.91 -14.96
C LYS A 183 -17.45 -12.82 -14.28
N ASN A 184 -16.74 -13.63 -15.06
CA ASN A 184 -15.75 -14.59 -14.57
C ASN A 184 -14.64 -14.81 -15.61
N TRP A 185 -13.57 -15.50 -15.20
CA TRP A 185 -12.42 -15.78 -16.06
C TRP A 185 -12.78 -16.60 -17.30
N THR A 186 -13.75 -17.52 -17.21
CA THR A 186 -14.19 -18.32 -18.35
C THR A 186 -14.84 -17.43 -19.42
N GLU A 187 -15.67 -16.49 -19.02
CA GLU A 187 -16.29 -15.52 -19.94
C GLU A 187 -15.24 -14.58 -20.54
N LEU A 188 -14.28 -14.08 -19.73
CA LEU A 188 -13.19 -13.25 -20.23
C LEU A 188 -12.40 -13.97 -21.33
N GLN A 189 -12.01 -15.22 -21.08
CA GLN A 189 -11.28 -16.03 -22.05
C GLN A 189 -12.11 -16.34 -23.30
N ALA A 190 -13.42 -16.57 -23.15
CA ALA A 190 -14.33 -16.79 -24.28
C ALA A 190 -14.46 -15.56 -25.20
N ASP A 191 -14.20 -14.36 -24.67
CA ASP A 191 -14.17 -13.11 -25.44
C ASP A 191 -12.84 -12.86 -26.15
N CYS A 192 -11.71 -13.49 -25.75
CA CYS A 192 -10.38 -13.27 -26.32
C CYS A 192 -10.29 -13.44 -27.85
N PRO A 193 -11.05 -14.35 -28.52
CA PRO A 193 -11.08 -14.40 -29.97
C PRO A 193 -11.47 -13.06 -30.61
N LYS A 194 -12.36 -12.27 -30.01
CA LYS A 194 -12.77 -10.94 -30.52
C LYS A 194 -11.59 -9.96 -30.53
N ALA A 195 -10.73 -10.01 -29.51
CA ALA A 195 -9.49 -9.21 -29.48
C ALA A 195 -8.54 -9.62 -30.58
N LYS A 196 -8.37 -10.93 -30.81
CA LYS A 196 -7.53 -11.46 -31.88
C LYS A 196 -8.04 -11.04 -33.26
N ASP A 197 -9.35 -11.09 -33.50
CA ASP A 197 -9.96 -10.66 -34.75
C ASP A 197 -9.78 -9.13 -34.97
N ALA A 198 -9.75 -8.36 -33.90
CA ALA A 198 -9.43 -6.93 -33.93
C ALA A 198 -7.94 -6.61 -34.02
N GLY A 199 -7.06 -7.62 -34.00
CA GLY A 199 -5.60 -7.46 -34.07
C GLY A 199 -4.96 -6.85 -32.82
N ILE A 200 -5.58 -7.04 -31.63
CA ILE A 200 -5.13 -6.52 -30.35
C ILE A 200 -4.97 -7.64 -29.30
N GLY A 201 -4.28 -7.34 -28.18
CA GLY A 201 -4.21 -8.25 -27.05
C GLY A 201 -5.56 -8.38 -26.32
N CYS A 202 -5.79 -9.54 -25.67
CA CYS A 202 -7.01 -9.73 -24.92
C CYS A 202 -6.93 -9.08 -23.54
N TYR A 203 -5.94 -9.42 -22.73
CA TYR A 203 -5.85 -8.98 -21.33
C TYR A 203 -4.49 -8.39 -20.99
N ALA A 204 -4.47 -7.32 -20.22
CA ALA A 204 -3.26 -6.74 -19.64
C ALA A 204 -3.48 -6.37 -18.17
N GLY A 205 -2.38 -6.37 -17.42
CA GLY A 205 -2.28 -5.94 -16.03
C GLY A 205 -0.85 -5.56 -15.71
N GLN A 206 -0.50 -5.53 -14.43
CA GLN A 206 0.82 -5.17 -13.94
C GLN A 206 1.62 -6.44 -13.64
N PHE A 207 2.37 -6.96 -14.63
CA PHE A 207 3.09 -8.24 -14.54
C PHE A 207 4.63 -8.10 -14.57
N ALA A 208 5.18 -6.88 -14.53
CA ALA A 208 6.60 -6.68 -14.23
C ALA A 208 6.91 -7.18 -12.82
N GLN A 209 8.16 -7.60 -12.58
CA GLN A 209 8.58 -8.17 -11.30
C GLN A 209 8.74 -7.05 -10.24
N TYR A 210 7.64 -6.63 -9.63
CA TYR A 210 7.51 -5.60 -8.59
C TYR A 210 6.20 -5.81 -7.82
N GLU A 211 5.84 -4.89 -6.93
CA GLU A 211 4.63 -5.00 -6.08
C GLU A 211 3.33 -5.22 -6.87
N GLY A 212 3.19 -4.64 -8.06
CA GLY A 212 2.02 -4.84 -8.91
C GLY A 212 1.82 -6.32 -9.33
N LEU A 213 2.89 -7.08 -9.48
CA LEU A 213 2.79 -8.53 -9.73
C LEU A 213 2.23 -9.27 -8.52
N THR A 214 2.63 -8.89 -7.30
CA THR A 214 2.04 -9.42 -6.06
C THR A 214 0.54 -9.17 -6.05
N VAL A 215 0.12 -7.93 -6.37
CA VAL A 215 -1.30 -7.53 -6.42
C VAL A 215 -2.08 -8.38 -7.43
N ASN A 216 -1.64 -8.44 -8.69
CA ASN A 216 -2.36 -9.19 -9.73
C ASN A 216 -2.40 -10.69 -9.45
N THR A 217 -1.33 -11.26 -8.89
CA THR A 217 -1.28 -12.67 -8.46
C THR A 217 -2.24 -12.94 -7.30
N ALA A 218 -2.28 -12.02 -6.32
CA ALA A 218 -3.18 -12.13 -5.17
C ALA A 218 -4.65 -12.08 -5.59
N GLU A 219 -5.01 -11.19 -6.51
CA GLU A 219 -6.36 -11.08 -7.02
C GLU A 219 -6.87 -12.40 -7.60
N VAL A 220 -6.06 -13.03 -8.44
CA VAL A 220 -6.48 -14.29 -9.06
C VAL A 220 -6.45 -15.45 -8.07
N ILE A 221 -5.43 -15.58 -7.23
CA ILE A 221 -5.37 -16.64 -6.21
C ILE A 221 -6.56 -16.53 -5.24
N ASN A 222 -6.85 -15.33 -4.73
CA ASN A 222 -7.97 -15.09 -3.82
C ASN A 222 -9.32 -15.31 -4.52
N ALA A 223 -9.47 -14.91 -5.77
CA ALA A 223 -10.68 -15.11 -6.56
C ALA A 223 -11.00 -16.59 -6.80
N PHE A 224 -9.99 -17.47 -6.74
CA PHE A 224 -10.15 -18.91 -6.81
C PHE A 224 -10.26 -19.58 -5.42
N GLY A 225 -10.29 -18.79 -4.34
CA GLY A 225 -10.45 -19.26 -2.96
C GLY A 225 -9.13 -19.69 -2.29
N GLY A 226 -7.98 -19.35 -2.89
CA GLY A 226 -6.66 -19.50 -2.25
C GLY A 226 -6.33 -18.32 -1.34
N SER A 227 -5.24 -18.45 -0.58
CA SER A 227 -4.70 -17.38 0.27
C SER A 227 -3.18 -17.58 0.45
N PHE A 228 -2.47 -16.54 0.90
CA PHE A 228 -1.02 -16.62 1.11
C PHE A 228 -0.63 -16.92 2.54
N VAL A 229 -1.34 -16.31 3.49
CA VAL A 229 -1.14 -16.52 4.93
C VAL A 229 -2.48 -16.72 5.61
N GLY A 230 -2.47 -17.45 6.70
CA GLY A 230 -3.62 -17.63 7.57
C GLY A 230 -4.01 -16.36 8.31
N SER A 231 -5.11 -16.42 9.06
CA SER A 231 -5.63 -15.29 9.86
C SER A 231 -4.67 -14.84 10.98
N ASP A 232 -3.68 -15.67 11.32
CA ASP A 232 -2.61 -15.33 12.27
C ASP A 232 -1.51 -14.45 11.67
N GLY A 233 -1.57 -14.16 10.35
CA GLY A 233 -0.59 -13.36 9.61
C GLY A 233 0.80 -14.01 9.51
N LYS A 234 0.94 -15.31 9.81
CA LYS A 234 2.22 -16.03 9.86
C LYS A 234 2.19 -17.37 9.15
N THR A 235 1.16 -18.18 9.39
CA THR A 235 1.06 -19.52 8.81
C THR A 235 0.88 -19.41 7.30
N PRO A 236 1.80 -19.90 6.48
CA PRO A 236 1.66 -19.88 5.03
C PRO A 236 0.57 -20.87 4.60
N THR A 237 -0.28 -20.43 3.67
CA THR A 237 -1.44 -21.20 3.18
C THR A 237 -1.50 -21.28 1.65
N VAL A 238 -0.48 -20.75 0.96
CA VAL A 238 -0.49 -20.64 -0.50
C VAL A 238 -0.40 -22.00 -1.20
N ASN A 239 0.16 -23.04 -0.57
CA ASN A 239 0.19 -24.38 -1.15
C ASN A 239 -1.17 -25.07 -1.05
N SER A 240 -2.11 -24.64 -1.84
CA SER A 240 -3.47 -25.16 -1.91
C SER A 240 -3.88 -25.41 -3.38
N PRO A 241 -4.82 -26.35 -3.62
CA PRO A 241 -5.35 -26.58 -4.99
C PRO A 241 -5.94 -25.31 -5.60
N GLN A 242 -6.58 -24.46 -4.79
CA GLN A 242 -7.18 -23.21 -5.20
C GLN A 242 -6.13 -22.20 -5.66
N ALA A 243 -5.05 -22.03 -4.91
CA ALA A 243 -3.96 -21.14 -5.29
C ALA A 243 -3.26 -21.62 -6.57
N LYS A 244 -3.03 -22.94 -6.70
CA LYS A 244 -2.48 -23.54 -7.91
C LYS A 244 -3.37 -23.27 -9.12
N GLN A 245 -4.68 -23.43 -8.99
CA GLN A 245 -5.64 -23.14 -10.05
C GLN A 245 -5.65 -21.66 -10.44
N GLY A 246 -5.60 -20.74 -9.46
CA GLY A 246 -5.52 -19.30 -9.70
C GLY A 246 -4.26 -18.92 -10.48
N LEU A 247 -3.08 -19.36 -10.01
CA LEU A 247 -1.82 -19.08 -10.70
C LEU A 247 -1.78 -19.71 -12.10
N GLN A 248 -2.29 -20.93 -12.27
CA GLN A 248 -2.38 -21.62 -13.56
C GLN A 248 -3.20 -20.80 -14.57
N THR A 249 -4.27 -20.13 -14.14
CA THR A 249 -5.09 -19.26 -15.02
C THR A 249 -4.25 -18.15 -15.65
N LEU A 250 -3.36 -17.49 -14.88
CA LEU A 250 -2.45 -16.48 -15.42
C LEU A 250 -1.39 -17.07 -16.35
N VAL A 251 -0.83 -18.21 -15.97
CA VAL A 251 0.17 -18.94 -16.78
C VAL A 251 -0.43 -19.32 -18.14
N ASP A 252 -1.65 -19.87 -18.13
CA ASP A 252 -2.32 -20.30 -19.36
C ASP A 252 -2.68 -19.09 -20.24
N ALA A 253 -3.19 -18.01 -19.65
CA ALA A 253 -3.50 -16.79 -20.40
C ALA A 253 -2.26 -16.19 -21.10
N TYR A 254 -1.10 -16.20 -20.43
CA TYR A 254 0.15 -15.75 -21.04
C TYR A 254 0.64 -16.72 -22.12
N LYS A 255 0.66 -18.00 -21.81
CA LYS A 255 1.13 -19.07 -22.71
C LYS A 255 0.28 -19.16 -23.98
N ASN A 256 -1.03 -18.99 -23.86
CA ASN A 256 -1.98 -19.05 -24.99
C ASN A 256 -1.97 -17.78 -25.84
N GLY A 257 -1.22 -16.73 -25.44
CA GLY A 257 -1.16 -15.46 -26.15
C GLY A 257 -2.40 -14.58 -25.95
N GLU A 258 -3.20 -14.85 -24.92
CA GLU A 258 -4.31 -13.97 -24.48
C GLU A 258 -3.76 -12.66 -23.90
N MET A 259 -2.57 -12.71 -23.32
CA MET A 259 -1.80 -11.54 -22.89
C MET A 259 -0.71 -11.20 -23.93
N PRO A 260 -0.46 -9.91 -24.23
CA PRO A 260 0.69 -9.51 -25.03
C PRO A 260 2.00 -10.02 -24.41
N LYS A 261 2.98 -10.39 -25.23
CA LYS A 261 4.27 -10.91 -24.72
C LYS A 261 5.00 -9.93 -23.82
N GLU A 262 4.89 -8.65 -24.12
CA GLU A 262 5.50 -7.55 -23.36
C GLU A 262 4.84 -7.29 -22.00
N VAL A 263 3.68 -7.88 -21.69
CA VAL A 263 2.94 -7.66 -20.45
C VAL A 263 3.79 -7.95 -19.20
N ILE A 264 4.77 -8.86 -19.30
CA ILE A 264 5.72 -9.17 -18.22
C ILE A 264 6.67 -8.02 -17.87
N THR A 265 6.64 -6.94 -18.61
CA THR A 265 7.38 -5.70 -18.35
C THR A 265 6.47 -4.55 -17.90
N PHE A 266 5.15 -4.76 -17.87
CA PHE A 266 4.18 -3.71 -17.60
C PHE A 266 4.06 -3.44 -16.10
N LYS A 267 4.20 -2.18 -15.76
CA LYS A 267 3.71 -1.55 -14.53
C LYS A 267 2.40 -0.79 -14.84
N GLU A 268 1.94 0.05 -13.94
CA GLU A 268 0.72 0.83 -14.13
C GLU A 268 0.76 1.68 -15.42
N PRO A 269 1.82 2.48 -15.69
CA PRO A 269 1.84 3.33 -16.89
C PRO A 269 1.79 2.54 -18.19
N GLU A 270 2.50 1.42 -18.30
CA GLU A 270 2.54 0.61 -19.52
C GLU A 270 1.20 -0.08 -19.78
N SER A 271 0.58 -0.68 -18.74
CA SER A 271 -0.73 -1.32 -18.88
C SER A 271 -1.81 -0.30 -19.22
N GLN A 272 -1.81 0.86 -18.59
CA GLN A 272 -2.71 1.96 -18.89
C GLN A 272 -2.52 2.46 -20.33
N ASN A 273 -1.27 2.69 -20.76
CA ASN A 273 -0.96 3.09 -22.13
C ASN A 273 -1.44 2.06 -23.16
N ALA A 274 -1.27 0.77 -22.88
CA ALA A 274 -1.77 -0.28 -23.76
C ALA A 274 -3.29 -0.21 -23.94
N PHE A 275 -4.05 0.09 -22.88
CA PHE A 275 -5.49 0.23 -22.95
C PHE A 275 -5.93 1.52 -23.63
N VAL A 276 -5.41 2.69 -23.21
CA VAL A 276 -5.83 3.99 -23.75
C VAL A 276 -5.46 4.16 -25.23
N THR A 277 -4.42 3.45 -25.71
CA THR A 277 -4.07 3.40 -27.13
C THR A 277 -4.82 2.34 -27.92
N GLY A 278 -5.74 1.60 -27.26
CA GLY A 278 -6.58 0.58 -27.89
C GLY A 278 -5.88 -0.73 -28.26
N LYS A 279 -4.71 -1.00 -27.68
CA LYS A 279 -3.89 -2.19 -27.97
C LYS A 279 -4.33 -3.45 -27.22
N VAL A 280 -5.20 -3.31 -26.21
CA VAL A 280 -5.75 -4.43 -25.45
C VAL A 280 -7.26 -4.25 -25.24
N MET A 281 -7.98 -5.36 -25.16
CA MET A 281 -9.43 -5.37 -24.98
C MET A 281 -9.83 -5.22 -23.52
N PHE A 282 -9.13 -5.89 -22.62
CA PHE A 282 -9.33 -5.85 -21.19
C PHE A 282 -8.05 -5.37 -20.48
N MET A 283 -8.22 -4.56 -19.45
CA MET A 283 -7.11 -4.15 -18.59
C MET A 283 -7.53 -4.22 -17.12
N ARG A 284 -6.74 -4.91 -16.31
CA ARG A 284 -6.77 -4.70 -14.87
C ARG A 284 -6.16 -3.33 -14.58
N GLY A 285 -6.89 -2.46 -13.94
CA GLY A 285 -6.39 -1.13 -13.59
C GLY A 285 -6.89 -0.66 -12.23
N TRP A 286 -6.30 0.42 -11.74
CA TRP A 286 -6.80 1.17 -10.59
C TRP A 286 -7.82 2.22 -11.06
N PRO A 287 -8.73 2.71 -10.18
CA PRO A 287 -9.71 3.75 -10.51
C PRO A 287 -9.12 5.00 -11.17
N SER A 288 -7.88 5.37 -10.80
CA SER A 288 -7.17 6.50 -11.40
C SER A 288 -6.98 6.41 -12.93
N SER A 289 -7.04 5.20 -13.49
CA SER A 289 -6.97 5.01 -14.95
C SER A 289 -8.23 5.50 -15.69
N PHE A 290 -9.31 5.79 -14.96
CA PHE A 290 -10.58 6.22 -15.58
C PHE A 290 -10.47 7.56 -16.30
N GLY A 291 -9.82 8.54 -15.67
CA GLY A 291 -9.61 9.86 -16.27
C GLY A 291 -8.82 9.80 -17.56
N GLU A 292 -7.73 9.05 -17.57
CA GLU A 292 -6.89 8.85 -18.77
C GLU A 292 -7.64 8.11 -19.88
N ALA A 293 -8.41 7.06 -19.55
CA ALA A 293 -9.20 6.33 -20.53
C ALA A 293 -10.30 7.19 -21.14
N GLY A 294 -10.86 8.15 -20.38
CA GLY A 294 -11.87 9.10 -20.83
C GLY A 294 -11.32 10.37 -21.48
N SER A 295 -10.01 10.58 -21.51
CA SER A 295 -9.37 11.80 -22.03
C SER A 295 -9.52 11.93 -23.54
N ASP A 296 -9.42 13.16 -24.07
CA ASP A 296 -9.47 13.45 -25.52
C ASP A 296 -8.34 12.77 -26.30
N ALA A 297 -7.21 12.48 -25.64
CA ALA A 297 -6.08 11.79 -26.24
C ALA A 297 -6.26 10.27 -26.31
N SER A 298 -7.27 9.72 -25.60
CA SER A 298 -7.50 8.29 -25.53
C SER A 298 -8.19 7.75 -26.79
N ALA A 299 -7.62 6.72 -27.39
CA ALA A 299 -8.23 6.01 -28.51
C ALA A 299 -9.49 5.22 -28.11
N VAL A 300 -9.71 5.00 -26.81
CA VAL A 300 -10.88 4.27 -26.30
C VAL A 300 -11.93 5.18 -25.64
N LYS A 301 -11.74 6.50 -25.71
CA LYS A 301 -12.74 7.46 -25.22
C LYS A 301 -14.14 7.11 -25.71
N ASP A 302 -15.12 7.16 -24.81
CA ASP A 302 -16.53 6.83 -25.05
C ASP A 302 -16.80 5.37 -25.47
N ARG A 303 -15.76 4.51 -25.59
CA ARG A 303 -15.84 3.11 -26.03
C ARG A 303 -15.43 2.11 -24.97
N PHE A 304 -15.22 2.55 -23.72
CA PHE A 304 -14.86 1.67 -22.63
C PHE A 304 -15.92 1.63 -21.53
N GLY A 305 -15.87 0.60 -20.74
CA GLY A 305 -16.61 0.45 -19.49
C GLY A 305 -15.68 0.01 -18.37
N VAL A 306 -16.23 0.04 -17.16
CA VAL A 306 -15.52 -0.39 -15.94
C VAL A 306 -16.44 -1.33 -15.17
N ALA A 307 -15.88 -2.42 -14.68
CA ALA A 307 -16.57 -3.45 -13.90
C ALA A 307 -15.69 -3.96 -12.76
N PRO A 308 -16.22 -4.68 -11.76
CA PRO A 308 -15.41 -5.47 -10.85
C PRO A 308 -14.55 -6.49 -11.61
N LEU A 309 -13.44 -6.93 -10.98
CA LEU A 309 -12.59 -7.97 -11.57
C LEU A 309 -13.35 -9.30 -11.69
N PRO A 310 -13.09 -10.08 -12.76
CA PRO A 310 -13.68 -11.40 -12.89
C PRO A 310 -13.06 -12.39 -11.90
N GLY A 311 -13.88 -13.20 -11.27
CA GLY A 311 -13.44 -14.28 -10.41
C GLY A 311 -13.58 -15.65 -11.09
N LYS A 312 -13.54 -16.71 -10.30
CA LYS A 312 -13.77 -18.08 -10.77
C LYS A 312 -15.22 -18.27 -11.26
N ASP A 313 -16.18 -17.92 -10.42
CA ASP A 313 -17.61 -18.21 -10.64
C ASP A 313 -18.49 -16.93 -10.59
N GLY A 314 -17.90 -15.74 -10.63
CA GLY A 314 -18.59 -14.45 -10.52
C GLY A 314 -17.61 -13.31 -10.29
N ILE A 315 -18.01 -12.27 -9.55
CA ILE A 315 -17.12 -11.17 -9.16
C ILE A 315 -15.92 -11.73 -8.38
N GLY A 316 -14.73 -11.37 -8.81
CA GLY A 316 -13.46 -11.78 -8.21
C GLY A 316 -13.10 -10.95 -6.97
N ALA A 317 -12.15 -11.48 -6.22
CA ALA A 317 -11.52 -10.74 -5.14
C ALA A 317 -10.63 -9.64 -5.72
N SER A 318 -10.89 -8.39 -5.33
CA SER A 318 -9.93 -7.32 -5.55
C SER A 318 -8.87 -7.34 -4.45
N THR A 319 -7.64 -6.98 -4.76
CA THR A 319 -6.66 -6.67 -3.71
C THR A 319 -6.93 -5.27 -3.16
N LEU A 320 -7.09 -5.18 -1.84
CA LEU A 320 -7.22 -3.89 -1.17
C LEU A 320 -5.95 -3.06 -1.36
N GLY A 321 -6.11 -1.89 -1.92
CA GLY A 321 -5.07 -0.86 -2.03
C GLY A 321 -5.44 0.37 -1.21
N GLY A 322 -4.68 1.44 -1.40
CA GLY A 322 -4.84 2.71 -0.71
C GLY A 322 -3.73 2.98 0.30
N TYR A 323 -3.87 4.10 1.01
CA TYR A 323 -2.88 4.57 1.97
C TYR A 323 -3.50 4.83 3.33
N ASN A 324 -2.77 4.48 4.37
CA ASN A 324 -3.08 4.75 5.77
C ASN A 324 -2.18 5.90 6.26
N ALA A 325 -2.76 6.96 6.82
CA ALA A 325 -2.01 8.04 7.45
C ALA A 325 -1.68 7.68 8.90
N ALA A 326 -0.40 7.59 9.24
CA ALA A 326 0.08 7.21 10.57
C ALA A 326 0.88 8.34 11.22
N ILE A 327 0.76 8.49 12.55
CA ILE A 327 1.59 9.41 13.32
C ILE A 327 2.93 8.73 13.58
N SER A 328 4.04 9.39 13.23
CA SER A 328 5.38 8.93 13.60
C SER A 328 5.52 8.86 15.13
N ALA A 329 6.05 7.74 15.63
CA ALA A 329 6.34 7.60 17.06
C ALA A 329 7.32 8.68 17.56
N PHE A 330 8.09 9.27 16.66
CA PHE A 330 9.15 10.26 16.94
C PHE A 330 8.67 11.72 16.74
N SER A 331 7.44 11.93 16.28
CA SER A 331 6.85 13.27 16.17
C SER A 331 6.83 13.99 17.52
N LYS A 332 7.13 15.27 17.49
CA LYS A 332 7.05 16.17 18.64
C LYS A 332 5.69 16.88 18.77
N ASN A 333 4.91 16.91 17.69
CA ASN A 333 3.61 17.60 17.58
C ASN A 333 2.47 16.59 17.39
N LYS A 334 2.43 15.55 18.25
CA LYS A 334 1.47 14.44 18.12
C LYS A 334 0.01 14.87 18.27
N ALA A 335 -0.27 15.93 19.04
CA ALA A 335 -1.63 16.43 19.18
C ALA A 335 -2.14 17.04 17.88
N THR A 336 -1.35 17.87 17.20
CA THR A 336 -1.68 18.40 15.87
C THR A 336 -1.78 17.27 14.84
N ALA A 337 -0.85 16.31 14.88
CA ALA A 337 -0.87 15.14 13.99
C ALA A 337 -2.17 14.33 14.14
N LEU A 338 -2.65 14.10 15.37
CA LEU A 338 -3.91 13.40 15.62
C LEU A 338 -5.12 14.17 15.06
N ASP A 339 -5.17 15.48 15.29
CA ASP A 339 -6.28 16.30 14.77
C ASP A 339 -6.24 16.34 13.23
N PHE A 340 -5.05 16.35 12.63
CA PHE A 340 -4.89 16.22 11.18
C PHE A 340 -5.38 14.86 10.66
N LEU A 341 -5.11 13.74 11.37
CA LEU A 341 -5.67 12.43 11.01
C LEU A 341 -7.20 12.43 11.04
N ARG A 342 -7.79 13.02 12.09
CA ARG A 342 -9.26 13.18 12.21
C ARG A 342 -9.83 13.98 11.05
N PHE A 343 -9.14 15.06 10.66
CA PHE A 343 -9.53 15.85 9.49
C PHE A 343 -9.48 15.01 8.21
N LEU A 344 -8.42 14.24 7.95
CA LEU A 344 -8.27 13.44 6.73
C LEU A 344 -9.40 12.43 6.51
N ILE A 345 -10.02 11.91 7.58
CA ILE A 345 -11.16 10.98 7.52
C ILE A 345 -12.52 11.67 7.65
N SER A 346 -12.57 13.00 7.74
CA SER A 346 -13.83 13.74 7.82
C SER A 346 -14.63 13.64 6.51
N GLU A 347 -15.93 13.91 6.58
CA GLU A 347 -16.83 13.92 5.42
C GLU A 347 -16.30 14.88 4.33
N ASP A 348 -16.02 16.12 4.72
CA ASP A 348 -15.50 17.16 3.82
C ASP A 348 -14.20 16.76 3.14
N ALA A 349 -13.25 16.21 3.90
CA ALA A 349 -11.97 15.77 3.34
C ALA A 349 -12.17 14.60 2.37
N GLN A 350 -13.06 13.67 2.67
CA GLN A 350 -13.30 12.52 1.83
C GLN A 350 -14.04 12.85 0.52
N HIS A 351 -14.81 13.94 0.47
CA HIS A 351 -15.33 14.50 -0.79
C HIS A 351 -14.21 15.09 -1.66
N ILE A 352 -13.19 15.75 -1.06
CA ILE A 352 -12.01 16.23 -1.80
C ILE A 352 -11.21 15.04 -2.35
N VAL A 353 -11.02 13.99 -1.54
CA VAL A 353 -10.38 12.74 -1.96
C VAL A 353 -11.09 12.14 -3.17
N ALA A 354 -12.42 12.00 -3.09
CA ALA A 354 -13.23 11.46 -4.17
C ALA A 354 -13.18 12.32 -5.44
N ALA A 355 -13.26 13.67 -5.30
CA ALA A 355 -13.16 14.59 -6.42
C ALA A 355 -11.81 14.53 -7.16
N GLY A 356 -10.75 14.05 -6.49
CA GLY A 356 -9.43 13.77 -7.04
C GLY A 356 -9.29 12.38 -7.68
N ALA A 357 -10.40 11.67 -7.89
CA ALA A 357 -10.43 10.30 -8.39
C ALA A 357 -9.70 9.30 -7.48
N LEU A 358 -9.54 9.63 -6.20
CA LEU A 358 -9.10 8.69 -5.18
C LEU A 358 -10.32 8.08 -4.47
N PRO A 359 -10.41 6.75 -4.36
CA PRO A 359 -11.51 6.11 -3.66
C PRO A 359 -11.56 6.51 -2.18
N PRO A 360 -12.69 7.08 -1.71
CA PRO A 360 -12.83 7.50 -0.33
C PRO A 360 -12.97 6.31 0.62
N VAL A 361 -12.74 6.55 1.92
CA VAL A 361 -12.90 5.51 2.95
C VAL A 361 -14.26 5.58 3.67
N ARG A 362 -15.05 6.63 3.42
CA ARG A 362 -16.39 6.76 4.00
C ARG A 362 -17.45 6.18 3.06
N ALA A 363 -18.32 5.34 3.63
CA ALA A 363 -19.38 4.68 2.88
C ALA A 363 -20.39 5.67 2.25
N SER A 364 -20.71 6.78 2.98
CA SER A 364 -21.65 7.81 2.53
C SER A 364 -21.25 8.47 1.21
N VAL A 365 -19.96 8.64 0.96
CA VAL A 365 -19.43 9.31 -0.24
C VAL A 365 -19.70 8.51 -1.52
N TYR A 366 -19.80 7.18 -1.44
CA TYR A 366 -20.10 6.32 -2.59
C TYR A 366 -21.55 6.43 -3.10
N ASP A 367 -22.44 6.93 -2.27
CA ASP A 367 -23.85 7.07 -2.58
C ASP A 367 -24.23 8.51 -2.99
N ASP A 368 -23.23 9.42 -3.10
CA ASP A 368 -23.45 10.81 -3.54
C ASP A 368 -23.76 10.87 -5.05
N PRO A 369 -25.00 11.27 -5.45
CA PRO A 369 -25.38 11.32 -6.86
C PRO A 369 -24.54 12.29 -7.70
N ALA A 370 -24.02 13.36 -7.11
CA ALA A 370 -23.18 14.34 -7.80
C ALA A 370 -21.80 13.76 -8.12
N LEU A 371 -21.25 12.92 -7.22
CA LEU A 371 -20.02 12.20 -7.47
C LEU A 371 -20.22 11.06 -8.47
N ILE A 372 -21.32 10.29 -8.38
CA ILE A 372 -21.63 9.22 -9.32
C ILE A 372 -21.78 9.78 -10.74
N ALA A 373 -22.41 10.94 -10.91
CA ALA A 373 -22.53 11.59 -12.21
C ALA A 373 -21.17 11.94 -12.85
N LYS A 374 -20.16 12.26 -12.05
CA LYS A 374 -18.79 12.56 -12.50
C LYS A 374 -17.93 11.31 -12.64
N MET A 375 -18.15 10.34 -11.77
CA MET A 375 -17.38 9.11 -11.65
C MET A 375 -18.29 7.88 -11.72
N PRO A 376 -18.80 7.54 -12.91
CA PRO A 376 -19.82 6.49 -13.09
C PRO A 376 -19.29 5.08 -12.73
N TYR A 377 -18.01 4.94 -12.45
CA TYR A 377 -17.39 3.71 -11.95
C TYR A 377 -17.55 3.50 -10.43
N LEU A 378 -18.01 4.50 -9.67
CA LEU A 378 -18.13 4.38 -8.20
C LEU A 378 -18.97 3.18 -7.73
N PRO A 379 -20.11 2.83 -8.34
CA PRO A 379 -20.83 1.62 -7.95
C PRO A 379 -20.00 0.34 -8.15
N ALA A 380 -19.34 0.19 -9.30
CA ALA A 380 -18.46 -0.96 -9.56
C ALA A 380 -17.27 -1.01 -8.58
N LEU A 381 -16.74 0.15 -8.20
CA LEU A 381 -15.68 0.26 -7.21
C LEU A 381 -16.18 -0.12 -5.82
N LYS A 382 -17.38 0.30 -5.42
CA LYS A 382 -18.00 -0.10 -4.15
C LYS A 382 -18.08 -1.63 -4.03
N ASP A 383 -18.55 -2.29 -5.09
CA ASP A 383 -18.62 -3.75 -5.17
C ASP A 383 -17.22 -4.40 -5.12
N SER A 384 -16.25 -3.82 -5.83
CA SER A 384 -14.87 -4.28 -5.81
C SER A 384 -14.24 -4.18 -4.42
N ILE A 385 -14.48 -3.08 -3.69
CA ILE A 385 -13.97 -2.90 -2.32
C ILE A 385 -14.70 -3.84 -1.34
N ALA A 386 -15.99 -4.08 -1.53
CA ALA A 386 -16.75 -5.00 -0.68
C ALA A 386 -16.22 -6.44 -0.77
N SER A 387 -15.67 -6.85 -1.92
CA SER A 387 -15.02 -8.15 -2.16
C SER A 387 -13.51 -8.11 -1.95
N ALA A 388 -12.93 -6.97 -1.58
CA ALA A 388 -11.49 -6.81 -1.51
C ALA A 388 -10.86 -7.62 -0.37
N VAL A 389 -9.76 -8.28 -0.69
CA VAL A 389 -8.93 -9.01 0.26
C VAL A 389 -7.65 -8.21 0.51
N PRO A 390 -7.31 -7.90 1.76
CA PRO A 390 -6.04 -7.28 2.07
C PRO A 390 -4.87 -8.15 1.60
N ARG A 391 -3.80 -7.51 1.12
CA ARG A 391 -2.52 -8.21 1.02
C ARG A 391 -2.11 -8.75 2.39
N PRO A 392 -1.24 -9.76 2.48
CA PRO A 392 -0.88 -10.38 3.76
C PRO A 392 -0.56 -9.35 4.86
N VAL A 393 -1.38 -9.32 5.93
CA VAL A 393 -1.18 -8.43 7.08
C VAL A 393 -0.15 -9.08 8.00
N THR A 394 1.11 -8.79 7.76
CA THR A 394 2.24 -9.40 8.48
C THR A 394 3.39 -8.40 8.63
N PRO A 395 4.15 -8.44 9.74
CA PRO A 395 5.34 -7.60 9.88
C PRO A 395 6.49 -7.99 8.94
N PHE A 396 6.34 -9.07 8.17
CA PHE A 396 7.34 -9.59 7.22
C PHE A 396 6.93 -9.37 5.76
N TYR A 397 5.96 -8.49 5.52
CA TYR A 397 5.34 -8.32 4.21
C TYR A 397 6.33 -8.15 3.04
N PRO A 398 7.42 -7.36 3.14
CA PRO A 398 8.35 -7.22 2.02
C PRO A 398 8.97 -8.54 1.55
N ALA A 399 9.30 -9.43 2.49
CA ALA A 399 9.83 -10.76 2.16
C ALA A 399 8.75 -11.68 1.57
N VAL A 400 7.53 -11.59 2.08
CA VAL A 400 6.36 -12.32 1.54
C VAL A 400 6.07 -11.85 0.11
N SER A 401 6.00 -10.54 -0.12
CA SER A 401 5.77 -9.98 -1.45
C SER A 401 6.87 -10.38 -2.44
N LYS A 402 8.14 -10.35 -1.99
CA LYS A 402 9.25 -10.83 -2.84
C LYS A 402 9.12 -12.31 -3.21
N ALA A 403 8.75 -13.17 -2.28
CA ALA A 403 8.53 -14.59 -2.57
C ALA A 403 7.41 -14.79 -3.60
N ILE A 404 6.33 -13.99 -3.53
CA ILE A 404 5.25 -14.02 -4.51
C ILE A 404 5.77 -13.55 -5.88
N GLN A 405 6.46 -12.41 -5.94
CA GLN A 405 6.97 -11.82 -7.18
C GLN A 405 7.91 -12.77 -7.92
N ASP A 406 8.90 -13.29 -7.22
CA ASP A 406 9.94 -14.15 -7.83
C ASP A 406 9.31 -15.40 -8.45
N ASN A 407 8.44 -16.07 -7.71
CA ASN A 407 7.88 -17.36 -8.14
C ASN A 407 6.68 -17.21 -9.08
N ALA A 408 5.84 -16.19 -8.94
CA ALA A 408 4.78 -15.90 -9.89
C ALA A 408 5.36 -15.52 -11.26
N TYR A 409 6.41 -14.68 -11.28
CA TYR A 409 7.09 -14.30 -12.50
C TYR A 409 7.72 -15.54 -13.20
N ALA A 410 8.40 -16.40 -12.44
CA ALA A 410 8.99 -17.63 -12.95
C ALA A 410 7.93 -18.56 -13.57
N ALA A 411 6.78 -18.73 -12.91
CA ALA A 411 5.69 -19.54 -13.44
C ALA A 411 5.08 -18.93 -14.71
N ILE A 412 4.73 -17.63 -14.70
CA ILE A 412 4.11 -16.95 -15.85
C ILE A 412 5.03 -16.97 -17.06
N THR A 413 6.33 -16.75 -16.87
CA THR A 413 7.32 -16.78 -17.95
C THR A 413 7.73 -18.19 -18.38
N GLY A 414 7.26 -19.24 -17.68
CA GLY A 414 7.48 -20.64 -18.01
C GLY A 414 8.87 -21.16 -17.61
N THR A 415 9.60 -20.45 -16.74
CA THR A 415 10.89 -20.92 -16.20
C THR A 415 10.72 -21.93 -15.07
N GLU A 416 9.54 -21.94 -14.42
CA GLU A 416 9.13 -22.93 -13.41
C GLU A 416 7.72 -23.45 -13.69
N SER A 417 7.40 -24.64 -13.18
CA SER A 417 6.02 -25.12 -13.17
C SER A 417 5.21 -24.43 -12.06
N VAL A 418 3.88 -24.39 -12.20
CA VAL A 418 3.00 -23.83 -11.17
C VAL A 418 3.18 -24.53 -9.82
N ASP A 419 3.34 -25.86 -9.81
CA ASP A 419 3.56 -26.62 -8.57
C ASP A 419 4.86 -26.19 -7.88
N ALA A 420 5.97 -26.10 -8.63
CA ALA A 420 7.27 -25.69 -8.09
C ALA A 420 7.22 -24.23 -7.59
N ALA A 421 6.59 -23.34 -8.32
CA ALA A 421 6.44 -21.95 -7.94
C ALA A 421 5.59 -21.77 -6.65
N ILE A 422 4.49 -22.51 -6.51
CA ILE A 422 3.67 -22.51 -5.30
C ILE A 422 4.43 -23.09 -4.10
N ASP A 423 5.17 -24.20 -4.28
CA ASP A 423 6.00 -24.78 -3.22
C ASP A 423 7.12 -23.81 -2.80
N ALA A 424 7.73 -23.10 -3.74
CA ALA A 424 8.75 -22.08 -3.44
C ALA A 424 8.17 -20.83 -2.75
N MET A 425 6.96 -20.38 -3.15
CA MET A 425 6.24 -19.32 -2.45
C MET A 425 5.96 -19.72 -1.00
N GLN A 426 5.43 -20.93 -0.77
CA GLN A 426 5.15 -21.48 0.56
C GLN A 426 6.39 -21.41 1.45
N LYS A 427 7.52 -21.95 0.95
CA LYS A 427 8.80 -21.94 1.66
C LYS A 427 9.34 -20.52 1.90
N GLY A 428 9.20 -19.62 0.94
CA GLY A 428 9.61 -18.23 1.07
C GLY A 428 8.84 -17.50 2.18
N ILE A 429 7.53 -17.73 2.27
CA ILE A 429 6.66 -17.17 3.31
C ILE A 429 7.00 -17.76 4.68
N GLU A 430 7.24 -19.08 4.80
CA GLU A 430 7.71 -19.72 6.03
C GLU A 430 9.00 -19.10 6.54
N THR A 431 9.97 -18.90 5.64
CA THR A 431 11.26 -18.30 5.98
C THR A 431 11.14 -16.84 6.42
N ALA A 432 10.21 -16.08 5.83
CA ALA A 432 9.97 -14.69 6.21
C ALA A 432 9.43 -14.54 7.63
N GLY A 433 8.63 -15.50 8.09
CA GLY A 433 7.98 -15.48 9.42
C GLY A 433 8.76 -16.18 10.54
N SER A 434 9.93 -16.79 10.23
CA SER A 434 10.75 -17.58 11.18
C SER A 434 11.74 -16.75 12.02
#